data_9cc837a328574dd9be23f89c51291c1d
#
_entry.id   9cc837a328574dd9be23f89c51291c1d
#
_cell.length_a   1.000
_cell.length_b   1.000
_cell.length_c   1.000
_cell.angle_alpha   90.00
_cell.angle_beta   90.00
_cell.angle_gamma   90.00
#
_symmetry.space_group_name_H-M   'P 1'
#
loop_
_entity.id
_entity.type
_entity.pdbx_description
1 polymer ?
#
loop_
_entity_poly.entity_id
_entity_poly.type
_entity_poly.pdbx_seq_one_letter_code
_entity_poly.pdbx_strand_id
1 'polypeptide(L)'
;PVAKSTEITMINKTDWEPFAEATGTTVEELATTEGITEVAQRYYEWTDEQTPDVPDDGKAFYGRDSMSNYFIIGMKQMGKEIFQVKDGKMTLNTDEDLIRRLWDNYYVPYMKGYFASLGKFRSDDVKTGDILAYTGSTSSAVYFPDTVEIGNKSYPIDYIVCDSPVMEGGENIKVQQGAGMAVTKSDEEHEYAASVFLKWFTQKNQNLRFVCESSYMPVLKEANSVDALDSVIKENNIEVNQKVYDCFTTEMEDFDKTSFYTIGAFDNSYSARKILDYSLADKAKADKDAMDAAIADGESREEALAQYLTDENFQRWYTEFCHSLECV
;
A
#
# COMPACT_ATOMS: atom_id res chain seq x y z
N PRO A 1 -11.29 19.16 1.92
CA PRO A 1 -9.99 18.60 2.23
C PRO A 1 -8.99 19.69 2.58
N VAL A 2 -7.99 19.35 3.40
CA VAL A 2 -6.87 20.24 3.75
C VAL A 2 -5.54 19.65 3.28
N ALA A 3 -5.49 18.35 3.03
CA ALA A 3 -4.37 17.59 2.50
C ALA A 3 -4.88 16.39 1.70
N LYS A 4 -4.08 15.90 0.77
CA LYS A 4 -4.34 14.70 -0.04
C LYS A 4 -3.19 13.72 0.10
N SER A 5 -3.47 12.45 -0.10
CA SER A 5 -2.47 11.40 -0.26
C SER A 5 -2.98 10.34 -1.22
N THR A 6 -2.07 9.57 -1.74
CA THR A 6 -2.33 8.33 -2.48
C THR A 6 -1.40 7.23 -1.96
N GLU A 7 -1.27 6.13 -2.66
CA GLU A 7 -0.28 5.09 -2.37
C GLU A 7 0.87 5.16 -3.36
N ILE A 8 2.05 4.81 -2.88
CA ILE A 8 3.30 4.63 -3.62
C ILE A 8 3.96 3.33 -3.19
N THR A 9 4.89 2.85 -4.00
CA THR A 9 5.77 1.73 -3.64
C THR A 9 7.17 2.24 -3.34
N MET A 10 7.72 1.86 -2.19
CA MET A 10 9.09 2.16 -1.80
C MET A 10 9.90 0.87 -1.67
N ILE A 11 11.15 0.92 -2.13
CA ILE A 11 12.04 -0.25 -2.22
C ILE A 11 13.37 0.11 -1.55
N ASN A 12 13.92 -0.80 -0.76
CA ASN A 12 15.30 -0.75 -0.32
C ASN A 12 16.24 -0.97 -1.51
N LYS A 13 16.76 0.11 -2.06
CA LYS A 13 17.63 0.10 -3.25
C LYS A 13 18.90 -0.70 -3.04
N THR A 14 19.49 -0.57 -1.86
CA THR A 14 20.77 -1.20 -1.53
C THR A 14 20.72 -2.72 -1.64
N ASP A 15 19.61 -3.33 -1.19
CA ASP A 15 19.42 -4.79 -1.28
C ASP A 15 18.75 -5.20 -2.60
N TRP A 16 18.07 -4.27 -3.28
CA TRP A 16 17.49 -4.48 -4.61
C TRP A 16 18.56 -4.63 -5.70
N GLU A 17 19.58 -3.77 -5.72
CA GLU A 17 20.56 -3.72 -6.81
C GLU A 17 21.28 -5.06 -7.05
N PRO A 18 21.79 -5.79 -6.03
CA PRO A 18 22.42 -7.09 -6.24
C PRO A 18 21.46 -8.14 -6.81
N PHE A 19 20.20 -8.13 -6.39
CA PHE A 19 19.18 -9.02 -6.91
C PHE A 19 18.85 -8.68 -8.38
N ALA A 20 18.61 -7.41 -8.67
CA ALA A 20 18.31 -6.93 -10.01
C ALA A 20 19.45 -7.24 -11.00
N GLU A 21 20.70 -7.03 -10.60
CA GLU A 21 21.89 -7.36 -11.41
C GLU A 21 22.01 -8.87 -11.67
N ALA A 22 21.77 -9.69 -10.65
CA ALA A 22 21.90 -11.14 -10.76
C ALA A 22 20.81 -11.79 -11.62
N THR A 23 19.58 -11.25 -11.57
CA THR A 23 18.41 -11.86 -12.22
C THR A 23 17.95 -11.16 -13.48
N GLY A 24 18.45 -9.95 -13.74
CA GLY A 24 17.98 -9.08 -14.82
C GLY A 24 16.60 -8.46 -14.57
N THR A 25 16.12 -8.50 -13.31
CA THR A 25 14.83 -7.91 -12.92
C THR A 25 14.89 -6.39 -12.95
N THR A 26 13.84 -5.74 -13.43
CA THR A 26 13.76 -4.28 -13.52
C THR A 26 12.63 -3.72 -12.66
N VAL A 27 12.70 -2.42 -12.35
CA VAL A 27 11.70 -1.73 -11.52
C VAL A 27 10.36 -1.65 -12.23
N GLU A 28 10.35 -1.59 -13.56
CA GLU A 28 9.14 -1.54 -14.38
C GLU A 28 8.28 -2.80 -14.25
N GLU A 29 8.87 -3.94 -13.89
CA GLU A 29 8.13 -5.17 -13.60
C GLU A 29 7.23 -5.05 -12.36
N LEU A 30 7.50 -4.08 -11.48
CA LEU A 30 6.69 -3.79 -10.29
C LEU A 30 5.45 -2.92 -10.58
N ALA A 31 5.23 -2.51 -11.83
CA ALA A 31 4.11 -1.65 -12.20
C ALA A 31 2.74 -2.35 -12.07
N THR A 32 2.71 -3.68 -12.01
CA THR A 32 1.48 -4.44 -11.80
C THR A 32 1.53 -5.28 -10.51
N THR A 33 0.34 -5.55 -9.96
CA THR A 33 0.22 -6.41 -8.77
C THR A 33 0.72 -7.82 -9.05
N GLU A 34 0.43 -8.35 -10.23
CA GLU A 34 0.91 -9.65 -10.69
C GLU A 34 2.43 -9.64 -10.89
N GLY A 35 2.96 -8.57 -11.48
CA GLY A 35 4.41 -8.41 -11.64
C GLY A 35 5.16 -8.37 -10.30
N ILE A 36 4.60 -7.69 -9.28
CA ILE A 36 5.16 -7.75 -7.90
C ILE A 36 5.18 -9.19 -7.39
N THR A 37 4.12 -9.98 -7.63
CA THR A 37 4.07 -11.39 -7.21
C THR A 37 5.16 -12.22 -7.89
N GLU A 38 5.39 -12.02 -9.19
CA GLU A 38 6.42 -12.72 -9.95
C GLU A 38 7.84 -12.31 -9.52
N VAL A 39 8.06 -11.01 -9.29
CA VAL A 39 9.34 -10.50 -8.77
C VAL A 39 9.60 -11.03 -7.36
N ALA A 40 8.58 -11.07 -6.52
CA ALA A 40 8.70 -11.59 -5.16
C ALA A 40 9.05 -13.09 -5.12
N GLN A 41 8.51 -13.87 -6.03
CA GLN A 41 8.90 -15.27 -6.21
C GLN A 41 10.39 -15.37 -6.58
N ARG A 42 10.84 -14.63 -7.60
CA ARG A 42 12.25 -14.64 -8.04
C ARG A 42 13.20 -14.18 -6.94
N TYR A 43 12.79 -13.19 -6.14
CA TYR A 43 13.59 -12.72 -5.01
C TYR A 43 13.72 -13.79 -3.92
N TYR A 44 12.61 -14.48 -3.60
CA TYR A 44 12.61 -15.57 -2.65
C TYR A 44 13.55 -16.70 -3.11
N GLU A 45 13.39 -17.15 -4.36
CA GLU A 45 14.22 -18.19 -4.95
C GLU A 45 15.71 -17.80 -5.00
N TRP A 46 16.02 -16.56 -5.43
CA TRP A 46 17.38 -16.04 -5.46
C TRP A 46 18.02 -15.94 -4.07
N THR A 47 17.26 -15.58 -3.04
CA THR A 47 17.81 -15.55 -1.67
C THR A 47 17.96 -16.92 -1.06
N ASP A 48 17.06 -17.87 -1.36
CA ASP A 48 17.15 -19.27 -0.94
C ASP A 48 18.40 -19.98 -1.54
N GLU A 49 18.71 -19.71 -2.80
CA GLU A 49 19.91 -20.23 -3.46
C GLU A 49 21.24 -19.80 -2.79
N GLN A 50 21.24 -18.72 -2.02
CA GLN A 50 22.43 -18.22 -1.31
C GLN A 50 22.74 -19.03 -0.03
N THR A 51 21.77 -19.80 0.44
CA THR A 51 21.88 -20.66 1.63
C THR A 51 21.58 -22.13 1.33
N PRO A 52 22.30 -22.77 0.39
CA PRO A 52 21.95 -24.10 -0.15
C PRO A 52 21.91 -25.24 0.91
N ASP A 53 22.48 -24.99 2.07
CA ASP A 53 22.45 -25.94 3.20
C ASP A 53 21.17 -25.81 4.06
N VAL A 54 20.34 -24.78 3.81
CA VAL A 54 19.10 -24.49 4.53
C VAL A 54 17.99 -24.26 3.51
N PRO A 55 17.34 -25.30 3.01
CA PRO A 55 16.32 -25.15 1.97
C PRO A 55 15.08 -24.42 2.51
N ASP A 56 14.40 -23.72 1.63
CA ASP A 56 13.15 -23.01 1.91
C ASP A 56 13.27 -21.82 2.89
N ASP A 57 14.47 -21.22 3.03
CA ASP A 57 14.72 -20.04 3.87
C ASP A 57 14.79 -18.72 3.09
N GLY A 58 14.28 -18.71 1.86
CA GLY A 58 14.18 -17.54 1.03
C GLY A 58 13.46 -16.37 1.74
N LYS A 59 13.86 -15.14 1.41
CA LYS A 59 13.34 -13.94 2.07
C LYS A 59 12.11 -13.40 1.37
N ALA A 60 11.20 -12.81 2.16
CA ALA A 60 10.07 -12.10 1.61
C ALA A 60 10.51 -10.80 0.93
N PHE A 61 9.86 -10.50 -0.18
CA PHE A 61 10.13 -9.30 -0.96
C PHE A 61 9.24 -8.12 -0.55
N TYR A 62 7.93 -8.37 -0.29
CA TYR A 62 6.95 -7.33 -0.34
C TYR A 62 5.88 -7.41 0.75
N GLY A 63 5.31 -6.24 1.07
CA GLY A 63 4.15 -6.09 1.94
C GLY A 63 3.27 -4.89 1.57
N ARG A 64 2.07 -4.80 2.16
CA ARG A 64 1.15 -3.67 1.98
C ARG A 64 0.67 -3.14 3.33
N ASP A 65 0.54 -1.80 3.43
CA ASP A 65 0.02 -1.16 4.64
C ASP A 65 -1.51 -1.21 4.71
N SER A 66 -2.23 -1.09 3.58
CA SER A 66 -3.69 -1.03 3.56
C SER A 66 -4.31 -2.09 2.67
N MET A 67 -4.93 -3.08 3.29
CA MET A 67 -5.70 -4.11 2.58
C MET A 67 -7.06 -3.58 2.10
N SER A 68 -7.67 -2.61 2.81
CA SER A 68 -8.90 -2.00 2.32
C SER A 68 -8.69 -1.25 1.01
N ASN A 69 -7.57 -0.53 0.86
CA ASN A 69 -7.23 0.09 -0.42
C ASN A 69 -6.99 -0.97 -1.52
N TYR A 70 -6.31 -2.07 -1.18
CA TYR A 70 -6.08 -3.16 -2.11
C TYR A 70 -7.38 -3.70 -2.71
N PHE A 71 -8.40 -3.95 -1.87
CA PHE A 71 -9.71 -4.37 -2.36
C PHE A 71 -10.44 -3.28 -3.12
N ILE A 72 -10.54 -2.08 -2.57
CA ILE A 72 -11.32 -0.99 -3.16
C ILE A 72 -10.74 -0.57 -4.51
N ILE A 73 -9.42 -0.39 -4.58
CA ILE A 73 -8.75 0.07 -5.78
C ILE A 73 -8.57 -1.07 -6.79
N GLY A 74 -8.17 -2.26 -6.35
CA GLY A 74 -8.04 -3.41 -7.23
C GLY A 74 -9.36 -3.76 -7.93
N MET A 75 -10.47 -3.81 -7.20
CA MET A 75 -11.80 -3.97 -7.80
C MET A 75 -12.13 -2.85 -8.79
N LYS A 76 -11.82 -1.59 -8.44
CA LYS A 76 -12.09 -0.44 -9.29
C LYS A 76 -11.24 -0.44 -10.56
N GLN A 77 -9.96 -0.78 -10.46
CA GLN A 77 -9.07 -0.95 -11.61
C GLN A 77 -9.59 -2.02 -12.60
N MET A 78 -10.23 -3.06 -12.10
CA MET A 78 -10.88 -4.12 -12.88
C MET A 78 -12.33 -3.79 -13.31
N GLY A 79 -12.74 -2.52 -13.20
CA GLY A 79 -14.02 -2.01 -13.71
C GLY A 79 -15.22 -2.24 -12.79
N LYS A 80 -15.02 -2.64 -11.53
CA LYS A 80 -16.09 -2.85 -10.52
C LYS A 80 -15.87 -2.00 -9.28
N GLU A 81 -16.95 -1.59 -8.64
CA GLU A 81 -16.91 -0.95 -7.32
C GLU A 81 -17.40 -1.95 -6.28
N ILE A 82 -16.57 -2.30 -5.30
CA ILE A 82 -16.99 -3.21 -4.22
C ILE A 82 -18.16 -2.62 -3.42
N PHE A 83 -18.14 -1.30 -3.20
CA PHE A 83 -19.23 -0.53 -2.59
C PHE A 83 -19.75 0.50 -3.59
N GLN A 84 -20.84 0.19 -4.27
CA GLN A 84 -21.51 1.15 -5.13
C GLN A 84 -22.48 1.99 -4.30
N VAL A 85 -22.22 3.28 -4.16
CA VAL A 85 -23.03 4.19 -3.36
C VAL A 85 -23.83 5.13 -4.26
N LYS A 86 -25.17 5.07 -4.12
CA LYS A 86 -26.07 5.97 -4.82
C LYS A 86 -27.08 6.53 -3.82
N ASP A 87 -27.22 7.86 -3.76
CA ASP A 87 -28.13 8.56 -2.86
C ASP A 87 -27.96 8.15 -1.37
N GLY A 88 -26.71 7.94 -0.94
CA GLY A 88 -26.38 7.49 0.41
C GLY A 88 -26.65 6.01 0.71
N LYS A 89 -27.17 5.26 -0.26
CA LYS A 89 -27.42 3.83 -0.15
C LYS A 89 -26.29 3.04 -0.81
N MET A 90 -25.71 2.12 -0.08
CA MET A 90 -24.69 1.20 -0.56
C MET A 90 -25.34 -0.05 -1.17
N THR A 91 -24.78 -0.48 -2.29
CA THR A 91 -24.96 -1.81 -2.88
C THR A 91 -23.63 -2.51 -2.90
N LEU A 92 -23.54 -3.66 -2.26
CA LEU A 92 -22.36 -4.49 -2.21
C LEU A 92 -22.20 -5.26 -3.54
N ASN A 93 -20.97 -5.30 -4.05
CA ASN A 93 -20.61 -6.08 -5.23
C ASN A 93 -19.37 -6.93 -4.92
N THR A 94 -19.59 -8.19 -4.65
CA THR A 94 -18.55 -9.19 -4.36
C THR A 94 -18.40 -10.14 -5.57
N ASP A 95 -17.91 -9.60 -6.69
CA ASP A 95 -17.61 -10.41 -7.86
C ASP A 95 -16.52 -11.46 -7.52
N GLU A 96 -16.90 -12.74 -7.57
CA GLU A 96 -16.06 -13.84 -7.10
C GLU A 96 -14.76 -13.96 -7.89
N ASP A 97 -14.82 -13.82 -9.22
CA ASP A 97 -13.62 -13.95 -10.07
C ASP A 97 -12.62 -12.84 -9.77
N LEU A 98 -13.09 -11.62 -9.56
CA LEU A 98 -12.23 -10.49 -9.23
C LEU A 98 -11.66 -10.61 -7.81
N ILE A 99 -12.46 -11.04 -6.84
CA ILE A 99 -11.99 -11.28 -5.47
C ILE A 99 -11.02 -12.45 -5.43
N ARG A 100 -11.23 -13.49 -6.25
CA ARG A 100 -10.27 -14.59 -6.41
C ARG A 100 -8.94 -14.09 -6.95
N ARG A 101 -8.94 -13.19 -7.92
CA ARG A 101 -7.72 -12.60 -8.44
C ARG A 101 -6.96 -11.79 -7.38
N LEU A 102 -7.68 -11.05 -6.52
CA LEU A 102 -7.07 -10.37 -5.36
C LEU A 102 -6.50 -11.37 -4.34
N TRP A 103 -7.21 -12.46 -4.07
CA TRP A 103 -6.72 -13.54 -3.22
C TRP A 103 -5.44 -14.17 -3.78
N ASP A 104 -5.42 -14.50 -5.05
CA ASP A 104 -4.27 -15.16 -5.69
C ASP A 104 -3.02 -14.28 -5.68
N ASN A 105 -3.18 -12.95 -5.70
CA ASN A 105 -2.08 -11.99 -5.68
C ASN A 105 -1.73 -11.43 -4.28
N TYR A 106 -2.34 -11.93 -3.22
CA TYR A 106 -1.95 -11.59 -1.85
C TYR A 106 -1.80 -12.84 -0.97
N TYR A 107 -2.85 -13.65 -0.86
CA TYR A 107 -2.84 -14.83 0.01
C TYR A 107 -1.81 -15.87 -0.45
N VAL A 108 -1.81 -16.20 -1.73
CA VAL A 108 -0.90 -17.22 -2.28
C VAL A 108 0.57 -16.83 -2.09
N PRO A 109 1.02 -15.62 -2.51
CA PRO A 109 2.41 -15.22 -2.27
C PRO A 109 2.75 -15.08 -0.77
N TYR A 110 1.80 -14.71 0.09
CA TYR A 110 2.00 -14.68 1.54
C TYR A 110 2.24 -16.08 2.10
N MET A 111 1.42 -17.08 1.73
CA MET A 111 1.58 -18.46 2.14
C MET A 111 2.90 -19.06 1.66
N LYS A 112 3.35 -18.67 0.46
CA LYS A 112 4.64 -19.09 -0.10
C LYS A 112 5.86 -18.40 0.53
N GLY A 113 5.65 -17.41 1.40
CA GLY A 113 6.73 -16.65 2.02
C GLY A 113 7.32 -15.54 1.14
N TYR A 114 6.70 -15.24 0.00
CA TYR A 114 7.13 -14.16 -0.89
C TYR A 114 6.74 -12.79 -0.37
N PHE A 115 5.64 -12.73 0.39
CA PHE A 115 5.13 -11.54 1.09
C PHE A 115 5.19 -11.74 2.60
N ALA A 116 5.37 -10.64 3.34
CA ALA A 116 5.30 -10.65 4.79
C ALA A 116 4.64 -9.38 5.35
N SER A 117 4.14 -9.48 6.58
CA SER A 117 3.50 -8.42 7.32
C SER A 117 3.65 -8.72 8.81
N LEU A 118 4.77 -8.32 9.42
CA LEU A 118 5.15 -8.72 10.78
C LEU A 118 4.97 -7.57 11.77
N GLY A 119 5.51 -6.38 11.48
CA GLY A 119 5.39 -5.18 12.30
C GLY A 119 4.04 -4.49 12.17
N LYS A 120 3.91 -3.36 12.86
CA LYS A 120 2.72 -2.52 12.77
C LYS A 120 2.60 -1.84 11.39
N PHE A 121 3.70 -1.35 10.87
CA PHE A 121 3.82 -0.73 9.56
C PHE A 121 4.86 -1.47 8.71
N ARG A 122 4.69 -1.44 7.40
CA ARG A 122 5.62 -2.10 6.46
C ARG A 122 7.01 -1.46 6.48
N SER A 123 7.10 -0.16 6.79
CA SER A 123 8.38 0.50 7.04
C SER A 123 9.17 -0.11 8.21
N ASP A 124 8.47 -0.64 9.23
CA ASP A 124 9.12 -1.36 10.33
C ASP A 124 9.74 -2.68 9.79
N ASP A 125 9.03 -3.39 8.90
CA ASP A 125 9.51 -4.65 8.34
C ASP A 125 10.69 -4.45 7.37
N VAL A 126 10.74 -3.32 6.64
CA VAL A 126 11.94 -2.93 5.87
C VAL A 126 13.10 -2.64 6.81
N LYS A 127 12.85 -1.95 7.93
CA LYS A 127 13.88 -1.63 8.90
C LYS A 127 14.52 -2.88 9.53
N THR A 128 13.73 -3.92 9.77
CA THR A 128 14.19 -5.20 10.31
C THR A 128 14.74 -6.16 9.24
N GLY A 129 14.62 -5.80 7.96
CA GLY A 129 15.08 -6.62 6.84
C GLY A 129 14.16 -7.80 6.53
N ASP A 130 12.93 -7.77 7.03
CA ASP A 130 11.92 -8.81 6.82
C ASP A 130 11.28 -8.73 5.43
N ILE A 131 11.23 -7.53 4.84
CA ILE A 131 10.82 -7.29 3.45
C ILE A 131 11.74 -6.27 2.77
N LEU A 132 11.77 -6.32 1.46
CA LEU A 132 12.55 -5.38 0.64
C LEU A 132 11.76 -4.15 0.21
N ALA A 133 10.48 -4.31 -0.07
CA ALA A 133 9.61 -3.31 -0.64
C ALA A 133 8.22 -3.31 -0.01
N TYR A 134 7.54 -2.17 -0.06
CA TYR A 134 6.14 -2.11 0.33
C TYR A 134 5.36 -1.04 -0.43
N THR A 135 4.05 -1.24 -0.55
CA THR A 135 3.12 -0.19 -0.96
C THR A 135 2.42 0.39 0.27
N GLY A 136 2.48 1.70 0.40
CA GLY A 136 1.87 2.45 1.49
C GLY A 136 1.50 3.87 1.08
N SER A 137 0.97 4.65 2.02
CA SER A 137 0.59 6.05 1.74
C SER A 137 1.80 6.93 1.42
N THR A 138 1.65 7.87 0.49
CA THR A 138 2.65 8.93 0.24
C THR A 138 3.03 9.66 1.53
N SER A 139 2.07 9.87 2.45
CA SER A 139 2.32 10.51 3.74
C SER A 139 3.20 9.69 4.69
N SER A 140 3.48 8.42 4.37
CA SER A 140 4.38 7.57 5.15
C SER A 140 5.83 7.55 4.64
N ALA A 141 6.12 8.19 3.53
CA ALA A 141 7.44 8.18 2.90
C ALA A 141 8.59 8.61 3.83
N VAL A 142 8.33 9.58 4.72
CA VAL A 142 9.33 10.03 5.71
C VAL A 142 9.72 8.94 6.71
N TYR A 143 8.90 7.90 6.86
CA TYR A 143 9.16 6.79 7.78
C TYR A 143 9.90 5.63 7.11
N PHE A 144 10.16 5.70 5.79
CA PHE A 144 11.03 4.71 5.15
C PHE A 144 12.41 4.77 5.82
N PRO A 145 12.98 3.64 6.30
CA PRO A 145 14.19 3.66 7.09
C PRO A 145 15.42 4.11 6.28
N ASP A 146 16.39 4.72 6.97
CA ASP A 146 17.70 5.02 6.42
C ASP A 146 18.72 3.90 6.68
N THR A 147 18.33 2.92 7.48
CA THR A 147 19.17 1.76 7.86
C THR A 147 18.33 0.50 8.00
N VAL A 148 18.94 -0.64 7.68
CA VAL A 148 18.42 -1.96 8.05
C VAL A 148 19.14 -2.44 9.29
N GLU A 149 18.40 -3.04 10.24
CA GLU A 149 18.87 -3.52 11.53
C GLU A 149 18.51 -4.99 11.69
N ILE A 150 19.49 -5.91 11.54
CA ILE A 150 19.29 -7.36 11.67
C ILE A 150 20.14 -7.88 12.83
N GLY A 151 19.51 -8.22 13.96
CA GLY A 151 20.21 -8.62 15.16
C GLY A 151 21.15 -7.54 15.67
N ASN A 152 22.46 -7.80 15.65
CA ASN A 152 23.49 -6.84 16.09
C ASN A 152 24.17 -6.12 14.89
N LYS A 153 23.67 -6.28 13.68
CA LYS A 153 24.20 -5.65 12.47
C LYS A 153 23.25 -4.54 12.03
N SER A 154 23.83 -3.42 11.63
CA SER A 154 23.11 -2.31 11.00
C SER A 154 23.92 -1.81 9.81
N TYR A 155 23.23 -1.48 8.74
CA TYR A 155 23.84 -0.89 7.55
C TYR A 155 22.92 0.17 6.92
N PRO A 156 23.50 1.22 6.31
CA PRO A 156 22.72 2.26 5.65
C PRO A 156 22.11 1.71 4.35
N ILE A 157 20.93 2.22 4.01
CA ILE A 157 20.25 1.90 2.77
C ILE A 157 19.82 3.16 2.03
N ASP A 158 19.84 3.07 0.70
CA ASP A 158 19.17 3.99 -0.20
C ASP A 158 17.78 3.45 -0.57
N TYR A 159 16.98 4.26 -1.26
CA TYR A 159 15.62 3.90 -1.64
C TYR A 159 15.33 4.16 -3.13
N ILE A 160 14.31 3.49 -3.64
CA ILE A 160 13.65 3.79 -4.91
C ILE A 160 12.18 4.09 -4.59
N VAL A 161 11.62 5.09 -5.25
CA VAL A 161 10.18 5.40 -5.22
C VAL A 161 9.57 5.02 -6.56
N CYS A 162 8.49 4.26 -6.53
CA CYS A 162 7.72 3.88 -7.71
C CYS A 162 6.24 4.18 -7.48
N ASP A 163 5.49 4.30 -8.55
CA ASP A 163 4.04 4.34 -8.49
C ASP A 163 3.46 3.10 -7.78
N SER A 164 2.25 3.25 -7.22
CA SER A 164 1.50 2.10 -6.73
C SER A 164 1.09 1.17 -7.88
N PRO A 165 1.13 -0.16 -7.67
CA PRO A 165 0.85 -1.12 -8.73
C PRO A 165 -0.61 -1.08 -9.18
N VAL A 166 -0.84 -1.39 -10.44
CA VAL A 166 -2.16 -1.56 -11.05
C VAL A 166 -2.40 -3.07 -11.28
N MET A 167 -3.64 -3.55 -11.14
CA MET A 167 -3.97 -4.91 -11.57
C MET A 167 -3.69 -5.06 -13.07
N GLU A 168 -3.03 -6.13 -13.50
CA GLU A 168 -2.66 -6.33 -14.91
C GLU A 168 -3.89 -6.22 -15.83
N GLY A 169 -3.79 -5.38 -16.87
CA GLY A 169 -4.91 -5.08 -17.75
C GLY A 169 -6.00 -4.18 -17.14
N GLY A 170 -5.81 -3.70 -15.92
CA GLY A 170 -6.71 -2.77 -15.25
C GLY A 170 -6.52 -1.32 -15.68
N GLU A 171 -7.45 -0.47 -15.25
CA GLU A 171 -7.37 0.98 -15.47
C GLU A 171 -6.38 1.63 -14.49
N ASN A 172 -5.66 2.69 -14.93
CA ASN A 172 -4.77 3.45 -14.04
C ASN A 172 -5.60 4.30 -13.05
N ILE A 173 -6.02 3.66 -11.99
CA ILE A 173 -6.80 4.25 -10.89
C ILE A 173 -6.02 4.11 -9.60
N LYS A 174 -5.81 5.23 -8.91
CA LYS A 174 -5.17 5.29 -7.59
C LYS A 174 -6.17 5.71 -6.52
N VAL A 175 -5.89 5.35 -5.27
CA VAL A 175 -6.72 5.79 -4.15
C VAL A 175 -6.56 7.29 -3.91
N GLN A 176 -7.67 8.00 -3.70
CA GLN A 176 -7.65 9.35 -3.16
C GLN A 176 -7.92 9.29 -1.65
N GLN A 177 -6.91 9.59 -0.89
CA GLN A 177 -6.96 9.68 0.57
C GLN A 177 -6.67 11.12 1.02
N GLY A 178 -6.47 11.29 2.29
CA GLY A 178 -6.00 12.52 2.92
C GLY A 178 -6.89 12.93 4.07
N ALA A 179 -6.64 14.17 4.52
CA ALA A 179 -7.30 14.73 5.69
C ALA A 179 -8.33 15.78 5.29
N GLY A 180 -9.43 15.77 5.99
CA GLY A 180 -10.42 16.85 6.02
C GLY A 180 -10.46 17.50 7.38
N MET A 181 -10.89 18.75 7.42
CA MET A 181 -11.24 19.44 8.66
C MET A 181 -12.70 19.89 8.59
N ALA A 182 -13.40 19.75 9.69
CA ALA A 182 -14.74 20.23 9.87
C ALA A 182 -14.74 21.36 10.93
N VAL A 183 -15.46 22.43 10.66
CA VAL A 183 -15.70 23.46 11.66
C VAL A 183 -16.82 22.95 12.57
N THR A 184 -16.51 22.79 13.85
CA THR A 184 -17.52 22.40 14.84
C THR A 184 -18.42 23.59 15.16
N LYS A 185 -19.68 23.31 15.49
CA LYS A 185 -20.62 24.35 15.88
C LYS A 185 -20.15 25.06 17.15
N SER A 186 -20.12 26.41 17.10
CA SER A 186 -19.72 27.29 18.19
C SER A 186 -20.50 28.61 18.08
N ASP A 187 -19.96 29.70 18.59
CA ASP A 187 -20.47 31.03 18.30
C ASP A 187 -19.98 31.51 16.91
N GLU A 188 -20.63 32.54 16.41
CA GLU A 188 -20.40 33.06 15.07
C GLU A 188 -18.95 33.54 14.84
N GLU A 189 -18.32 34.12 15.86
CA GLU A 189 -16.95 34.64 15.76
C GLU A 189 -15.92 33.49 15.61
N HIS A 190 -16.06 32.42 16.41
CA HIS A 190 -15.18 31.26 16.33
C HIS A 190 -15.40 30.47 15.03
N GLU A 191 -16.63 30.26 14.58
CA GLU A 191 -16.93 29.60 13.31
C GLU A 191 -16.36 30.40 12.12
N TYR A 192 -16.48 31.73 12.15
CA TYR A 192 -15.89 32.60 11.14
C TYR A 192 -14.36 32.53 11.16
N ALA A 193 -13.72 32.64 12.33
CA ALA A 193 -12.27 32.55 12.46
C ALA A 193 -11.72 31.20 11.95
N ALA A 194 -12.36 30.09 12.29
CA ALA A 194 -12.01 28.75 11.80
C ALA A 194 -12.13 28.66 10.27
N SER A 195 -13.19 29.24 9.71
CA SER A 195 -13.40 29.26 8.25
C SER A 195 -12.34 30.10 7.53
N VAL A 196 -11.94 31.24 8.11
CA VAL A 196 -10.85 32.09 7.57
C VAL A 196 -9.51 31.34 7.62
N PHE A 197 -9.22 30.63 8.73
CA PHE A 197 -8.01 29.78 8.83
C PHE A 197 -7.98 28.71 7.76
N LEU A 198 -9.07 27.95 7.59
CA LEU A 198 -9.13 26.88 6.60
C LEU A 198 -8.97 27.43 5.16
N LYS A 199 -9.57 28.57 4.88
CA LYS A 199 -9.41 29.22 3.59
C LYS A 199 -7.96 29.67 3.35
N TRP A 200 -7.27 30.18 4.36
CA TRP A 200 -5.85 30.53 4.29
C TRP A 200 -4.97 29.28 4.13
N PHE A 201 -5.20 28.23 4.94
CA PHE A 201 -4.40 27.00 4.93
C PHE A 201 -4.46 26.26 3.59
N THR A 202 -5.59 26.34 2.90
CA THR A 202 -5.79 25.70 1.59
C THR A 202 -5.38 26.56 0.40
N GLN A 203 -4.83 27.76 0.61
CA GLN A 203 -4.23 28.53 -0.47
C GLN A 203 -2.96 27.86 -0.98
N LYS A 204 -2.65 28.03 -2.28
CA LYS A 204 -1.55 27.36 -2.97
C LYS A 204 -0.25 27.37 -2.18
N ASN A 205 0.27 28.54 -1.83
CA ASN A 205 1.56 28.66 -1.17
C ASN A 205 1.57 28.07 0.24
N GLN A 206 0.52 28.27 1.04
CA GLN A 206 0.44 27.75 2.39
C GLN A 206 0.31 26.22 2.38
N ASN A 207 -0.49 25.69 1.47
CA ASN A 207 -0.71 24.26 1.34
C ASN A 207 0.54 23.56 0.81
N LEU A 208 1.26 24.13 -0.17
CA LEU A 208 2.54 23.58 -0.65
C LEU A 208 3.64 23.62 0.42
N ARG A 209 3.70 24.65 1.28
CA ARG A 209 4.61 24.66 2.43
C ARG A 209 4.33 23.50 3.38
N PHE A 210 3.05 23.23 3.66
CA PHE A 210 2.66 22.08 4.45
C PHE A 210 3.03 20.74 3.77
N VAL A 211 2.90 20.65 2.44
CA VAL A 211 3.34 19.48 1.65
C VAL A 211 4.82 19.19 1.85
N CYS A 212 5.69 20.21 1.79
CA CYS A 212 7.13 20.05 1.98
C CYS A 212 7.53 19.39 3.31
N GLU A 213 6.69 19.55 4.35
CA GLU A 213 6.98 19.07 5.70
C GLU A 213 6.23 17.77 6.07
N SER A 214 5.19 17.40 5.28
CA SER A 214 4.23 16.39 5.71
C SER A 214 4.09 15.19 4.78
N SER A 215 4.71 15.20 3.60
CA SER A 215 4.55 14.20 2.53
C SER A 215 3.10 14.03 2.03
N TYR A 216 2.20 14.95 2.38
CA TYR A 216 0.88 15.00 1.77
C TYR A 216 0.96 15.67 0.39
N MET A 217 -0.10 15.49 -0.41
CA MET A 217 -0.29 16.19 -1.68
C MET A 217 -1.17 17.43 -1.48
N PRO A 218 -1.01 18.48 -2.30
CA PRO A 218 -1.81 19.67 -2.21
C PRO A 218 -3.26 19.44 -2.67
N VAL A 219 -4.17 20.28 -2.16
CA VAL A 219 -5.61 20.15 -2.44
C VAL A 219 -6.07 20.92 -3.67
N LEU A 220 -5.30 21.87 -4.17
CA LEU A 220 -5.61 22.64 -5.36
C LEU A 220 -4.95 22.01 -6.59
N LYS A 221 -5.70 21.88 -7.68
CA LYS A 221 -5.16 21.32 -8.93
C LYS A 221 -3.94 22.09 -9.45
N GLU A 222 -3.96 23.41 -9.38
CA GLU A 222 -2.86 24.30 -9.80
C GLU A 222 -1.57 24.17 -8.93
N ALA A 223 -1.67 23.49 -7.80
CA ALA A 223 -0.56 23.21 -6.91
C ALA A 223 0.05 21.81 -7.15
N ASN A 224 -0.63 20.95 -7.91
CA ASN A 224 -0.17 19.61 -8.25
C ASN A 224 0.74 19.67 -9.50
N SER A 225 1.93 20.23 -9.34
CA SER A 225 3.00 20.21 -10.33
C SER A 225 4.36 20.42 -9.65
N VAL A 226 5.40 19.83 -10.23
CA VAL A 226 6.78 20.00 -9.74
C VAL A 226 7.19 21.48 -9.75
N ASP A 227 6.88 22.22 -10.82
CA ASP A 227 7.19 23.65 -10.93
C ASP A 227 6.57 24.47 -9.79
N ALA A 228 5.34 24.12 -9.37
CA ALA A 228 4.68 24.81 -8.27
C ALA A 228 5.36 24.55 -6.93
N LEU A 229 5.78 23.29 -6.70
CA LEU A 229 6.53 22.90 -5.51
C LEU A 229 7.89 23.61 -5.47
N ASP A 230 8.66 23.56 -6.55
CA ASP A 230 9.99 24.18 -6.67
C ASP A 230 9.94 25.69 -6.44
N SER A 231 8.92 26.36 -6.99
CA SER A 231 8.72 27.80 -6.76
C SER A 231 8.55 28.11 -5.27
N VAL A 232 7.72 27.34 -4.56
CA VAL A 232 7.47 27.56 -3.13
C VAL A 232 8.70 27.23 -2.29
N ILE A 233 9.43 26.16 -2.60
CA ILE A 233 10.69 25.78 -1.95
C ILE A 233 11.68 26.95 -2.07
N LYS A 234 11.89 27.45 -3.29
CA LYS A 234 12.82 28.53 -3.58
C LYS A 234 12.42 29.87 -2.94
N GLU A 235 11.15 30.26 -3.08
CA GLU A 235 10.65 31.54 -2.57
C GLU A 235 10.70 31.63 -1.04
N ASN A 236 10.53 30.49 -0.36
CA ASN A 236 10.49 30.43 1.11
C ASN A 236 11.77 29.86 1.73
N ASN A 237 12.77 29.50 0.91
CA ASN A 237 14.03 28.86 1.33
C ASN A 237 13.77 27.65 2.25
N ILE A 238 12.90 26.73 1.79
CA ILE A 238 12.50 25.52 2.54
C ILE A 238 13.54 24.43 2.28
N GLU A 239 14.02 23.81 3.34
CA GLU A 239 14.76 22.55 3.27
C GLU A 239 13.74 21.40 3.27
N VAL A 240 13.55 20.76 2.12
CA VAL A 240 12.60 19.66 1.97
C VAL A 240 13.33 18.32 2.14
N ASN A 241 12.67 17.36 2.80
CA ASN A 241 13.17 15.99 2.85
C ASN A 241 13.14 15.38 1.45
N GLN A 242 14.26 14.78 1.01
CA GLN A 242 14.39 14.24 -0.33
C GLN A 242 13.36 13.15 -0.62
N LYS A 243 13.01 12.29 0.34
CA LYS A 243 11.95 11.27 0.19
C LYS A 243 10.58 11.89 -0.11
N VAL A 244 10.27 13.03 0.53
CA VAL A 244 9.03 13.78 0.27
C VAL A 244 9.02 14.32 -1.15
N TYR A 245 10.14 14.92 -1.56
CA TYR A 245 10.30 15.49 -2.90
C TYR A 245 10.17 14.40 -3.98
N ASP A 246 10.87 13.27 -3.82
CA ASP A 246 10.87 12.17 -4.77
C ASP A 246 9.49 11.51 -4.87
N CYS A 247 8.78 11.32 -3.75
CA CYS A 247 7.41 10.84 -3.77
C CYS A 247 6.46 11.79 -4.51
N PHE A 248 6.59 13.09 -4.26
CA PHE A 248 5.77 14.08 -4.96
C PHE A 248 6.06 14.10 -6.47
N THR A 249 7.32 14.07 -6.86
CA THR A 249 7.71 14.08 -8.28
C THR A 249 7.25 12.82 -9.01
N THR A 250 7.41 11.65 -8.39
CA THR A 250 6.91 10.38 -8.94
C THR A 250 5.39 10.44 -9.19
N GLU A 251 4.61 10.96 -8.24
CA GLU A 251 3.16 11.12 -8.41
C GLU A 251 2.78 12.16 -9.48
N MET A 252 3.64 13.15 -9.75
CA MET A 252 3.37 14.18 -10.76
C MET A 252 3.70 13.73 -12.19
N GLU A 253 4.53 12.71 -12.39
CA GLU A 253 4.92 12.24 -13.72
C GLU A 253 3.71 11.81 -14.58
N ASP A 254 2.77 11.10 -13.98
CA ASP A 254 1.56 10.61 -14.65
C ASP A 254 0.25 11.17 -14.08
N PHE A 255 0.31 12.29 -13.35
CA PHE A 255 -0.85 12.87 -12.66
C PHE A 255 -2.05 13.10 -13.59
N ASP A 256 -1.82 13.62 -14.79
CA ASP A 256 -2.89 13.91 -15.76
C ASP A 256 -3.47 12.64 -16.42
N LYS A 257 -2.76 11.50 -16.33
CA LYS A 257 -3.21 10.20 -16.86
C LYS A 257 -3.83 9.31 -15.78
N THR A 258 -3.73 9.72 -14.52
CA THR A 258 -4.21 8.95 -13.37
C THR A 258 -5.61 9.39 -12.97
N SER A 259 -6.50 8.44 -12.78
CA SER A 259 -7.80 8.67 -12.17
C SER A 259 -7.72 8.40 -10.67
N PHE A 260 -8.17 9.35 -9.85
CA PHE A 260 -8.21 9.18 -8.40
C PHE A 260 -9.61 8.78 -7.94
N TYR A 261 -9.68 7.77 -7.09
CA TYR A 261 -10.94 7.21 -6.59
C TYR A 261 -11.00 7.17 -5.07
N THR A 262 -12.17 7.45 -4.53
CA THR A 262 -12.55 7.16 -3.15
C THR A 262 -14.00 6.70 -3.12
N ILE A 263 -14.33 5.80 -2.20
CA ILE A 263 -15.71 5.34 -2.05
C ILE A 263 -16.64 6.46 -1.58
N GLY A 264 -17.88 6.46 -2.04
CA GLY A 264 -18.93 7.33 -1.51
C GLY A 264 -19.20 7.04 -0.03
N ALA A 265 -19.72 8.06 0.69
CA ALA A 265 -20.10 7.90 2.09
C ALA A 265 -21.40 7.09 2.20
N PHE A 266 -21.43 6.12 3.10
CA PHE A 266 -22.63 5.35 3.48
C PHE A 266 -22.57 4.96 4.96
N ASP A 267 -23.71 4.59 5.52
CA ASP A 267 -23.78 4.16 6.94
C ASP A 267 -22.91 2.92 7.17
N ASN A 268 -22.20 2.89 8.30
CA ASN A 268 -21.27 1.82 8.67
C ASN A 268 -20.05 1.64 7.73
N SER A 269 -19.75 2.60 6.84
CA SER A 269 -18.60 2.52 5.91
C SER A 269 -17.26 2.26 6.63
N TYR A 270 -17.11 2.74 7.85
CA TYR A 270 -15.92 2.47 8.68
C TYR A 270 -15.80 0.99 9.05
N SER A 271 -16.90 0.35 9.45
CA SER A 271 -16.94 -1.09 9.78
C SER A 271 -16.68 -1.95 8.53
N ALA A 272 -17.32 -1.60 7.41
CA ALA A 272 -17.08 -2.26 6.13
C ALA A 272 -15.60 -2.18 5.73
N ARG A 273 -14.99 -0.99 5.87
CA ARG A 273 -13.56 -0.80 5.59
C ARG A 273 -12.66 -1.65 6.48
N LYS A 274 -13.00 -1.81 7.77
CA LYS A 274 -12.26 -2.71 8.68
C LYS A 274 -12.32 -4.18 8.24
N ILE A 275 -13.47 -4.64 7.73
CA ILE A 275 -13.57 -6.01 7.19
C ILE A 275 -12.59 -6.18 6.03
N LEU A 276 -12.51 -5.20 5.12
CA LEU A 276 -11.53 -5.23 4.04
C LEU A 276 -10.08 -5.21 4.54
N ASP A 277 -9.77 -4.43 5.59
CA ASP A 277 -8.42 -4.34 6.13
C ASP A 277 -7.94 -5.62 6.80
N TYR A 278 -8.84 -6.34 7.48
CA TYR A 278 -8.42 -7.45 8.35
C TYR A 278 -8.75 -8.84 7.81
N SER A 279 -9.87 -9.04 7.11
CA SER A 279 -10.35 -10.38 6.76
C SER A 279 -9.30 -11.23 6.04
N LEU A 280 -8.72 -10.73 4.94
CA LEU A 280 -7.73 -11.49 4.18
C LEU A 280 -6.36 -11.51 4.87
N ALA A 281 -5.96 -10.39 5.47
CA ALA A 281 -4.67 -10.29 6.18
C ALA A 281 -4.61 -11.24 7.39
N ASP A 282 -5.65 -11.24 8.22
CA ASP A 282 -5.73 -12.12 9.39
C ASP A 282 -5.80 -13.59 8.97
N LYS A 283 -6.55 -13.90 7.90
CA LYS A 283 -6.61 -15.26 7.34
C LYS A 283 -5.24 -15.73 6.87
N ALA A 284 -4.56 -14.91 6.06
CA ALA A 284 -3.23 -15.25 5.55
C ALA A 284 -2.22 -15.47 6.69
N LYS A 285 -2.24 -14.58 7.70
CA LYS A 285 -1.38 -14.70 8.88
C LYS A 285 -1.68 -15.96 9.69
N ALA A 286 -2.94 -16.21 10.01
CA ALA A 286 -3.34 -17.38 10.82
C ALA A 286 -2.99 -18.70 10.13
N ASP A 287 -3.24 -18.79 8.82
CA ASP A 287 -2.91 -19.97 8.03
C ASP A 287 -1.39 -20.16 7.92
N LYS A 288 -0.64 -19.09 7.74
CA LYS A 288 0.83 -19.13 7.69
C LYS A 288 1.42 -19.57 9.03
N ASP A 289 0.95 -19.01 10.15
CA ASP A 289 1.38 -19.38 11.49
C ASP A 289 1.10 -20.89 11.76
N ALA A 290 -0.07 -21.39 11.32
CA ALA A 290 -0.43 -22.81 11.47
C ALA A 290 0.41 -23.71 10.56
N MET A 291 0.67 -23.29 9.32
CA MET A 291 1.56 -24.01 8.40
C MET A 291 2.99 -24.10 8.95
N ASP A 292 3.53 -22.99 9.44
CA ASP A 292 4.88 -22.94 9.99
C ASP A 292 5.02 -23.83 11.25
N ALA A 293 3.99 -23.90 12.08
CA ALA A 293 3.94 -24.82 13.21
C ALA A 293 3.96 -26.29 12.77
N ALA A 294 3.19 -26.66 11.73
CA ALA A 294 3.17 -28.03 11.19
C ALA A 294 4.54 -28.42 10.60
N ILE A 295 5.20 -27.48 9.90
CA ILE A 295 6.58 -27.70 9.40
C ILE A 295 7.56 -27.90 10.55
N ALA A 296 7.45 -27.10 11.62
CA ALA A 296 8.30 -27.25 12.81
C ALA A 296 8.08 -28.57 13.53
N ASP A 297 6.87 -29.14 13.44
CA ASP A 297 6.52 -30.48 13.97
C ASP A 297 6.96 -31.64 13.02
N GLY A 298 7.54 -31.31 11.84
CA GLY A 298 8.17 -32.29 10.94
C GLY A 298 7.39 -32.60 9.67
N GLU A 299 6.31 -31.85 9.37
CA GLU A 299 5.65 -31.97 8.07
C GLU A 299 6.52 -31.32 6.98
N SER A 300 6.49 -31.87 5.76
CA SER A 300 7.18 -31.24 4.64
C SER A 300 6.48 -29.92 4.26
N ARG A 301 7.26 -28.91 3.84
CA ARG A 301 6.69 -27.64 3.40
C ARG A 301 5.68 -27.82 2.26
N GLU A 302 5.96 -28.69 1.31
CA GLU A 302 5.08 -28.97 0.17
C GLU A 302 3.72 -29.51 0.63
N GLU A 303 3.72 -30.51 1.53
CA GLU A 303 2.48 -31.08 2.07
C GLU A 303 1.71 -30.07 2.92
N ALA A 304 2.39 -29.33 3.80
CA ALA A 304 1.78 -28.30 4.62
C ALA A 304 1.15 -27.18 3.77
N LEU A 305 1.87 -26.67 2.76
CA LEU A 305 1.39 -25.62 1.87
C LEU A 305 0.18 -26.09 1.03
N ALA A 306 0.19 -27.32 0.53
CA ALA A 306 -0.88 -27.87 -0.29
C ALA A 306 -2.24 -27.89 0.42
N GLN A 307 -2.28 -27.93 1.75
CA GLN A 307 -3.53 -27.91 2.53
C GLN A 307 -4.24 -26.57 2.47
N TYR A 308 -3.49 -25.47 2.23
CA TYR A 308 -4.01 -24.10 2.23
C TYR A 308 -4.27 -23.54 0.83
N LEU A 309 -3.54 -23.98 -0.18
CA LEU A 309 -3.70 -23.52 -1.57
C LEU A 309 -4.79 -24.30 -2.32
N THR A 310 -5.96 -24.44 -1.72
CA THR A 310 -7.11 -25.15 -2.28
C THR A 310 -8.29 -24.22 -2.58
N ASP A 311 -9.09 -24.61 -3.56
CA ASP A 311 -10.35 -23.89 -3.86
C ASP A 311 -11.30 -23.89 -2.66
N GLU A 312 -11.34 -24.96 -1.89
CA GLU A 312 -12.20 -25.06 -0.68
C GLU A 312 -11.77 -24.03 0.37
N ASN A 313 -10.46 -23.75 0.55
CA ASN A 313 -9.99 -22.74 1.48
C ASN A 313 -10.38 -21.34 1.03
N PHE A 314 -10.25 -21.03 -0.25
CA PHE A 314 -10.75 -19.78 -0.83
C PHE A 314 -12.27 -19.65 -0.64
N GLN A 315 -13.06 -20.64 -1.04
CA GLN A 315 -14.52 -20.60 -0.98
C GLN A 315 -15.05 -20.42 0.45
N ARG A 316 -14.42 -21.04 1.43
CA ARG A 316 -14.77 -20.87 2.84
C ARG A 316 -14.55 -19.43 3.29
N TRP A 317 -13.34 -18.88 3.03
CA TRP A 317 -13.04 -17.51 3.35
C TRP A 317 -13.94 -16.52 2.59
N TYR A 318 -14.15 -16.73 1.29
CA TYR A 318 -14.98 -15.87 0.46
C TYR A 318 -16.42 -15.80 0.96
N THR A 319 -17.00 -16.94 1.35
CA THR A 319 -18.35 -16.99 1.93
C THR A 319 -18.43 -16.18 3.23
N GLU A 320 -17.48 -16.34 4.14
CA GLU A 320 -17.40 -15.59 5.41
C GLU A 320 -17.18 -14.10 5.18
N PHE A 321 -16.31 -13.75 4.23
CA PHE A 321 -16.03 -12.36 3.83
C PHE A 321 -17.28 -11.67 3.29
N CYS A 322 -17.99 -12.28 2.35
CA CYS A 322 -19.24 -11.75 1.80
C CYS A 322 -20.29 -11.58 2.88
N HIS A 323 -20.51 -12.61 3.72
CA HIS A 323 -21.47 -12.54 4.81
C HIS A 323 -21.15 -11.41 5.80
N SER A 324 -19.86 -11.21 6.13
CA SER A 324 -19.43 -10.14 7.02
C SER A 324 -19.72 -8.75 6.45
N LEU A 325 -19.55 -8.57 5.14
CA LEU A 325 -19.86 -7.31 4.45
C LEU A 325 -21.38 -7.07 4.30
N GLU A 326 -22.18 -8.11 4.17
CA GLU A 326 -23.65 -8.02 4.11
C GLU A 326 -24.28 -7.63 5.46
N CYS A 327 -23.60 -7.92 6.57
CA CYS A 327 -24.05 -7.61 7.92
C CYS A 327 -23.78 -6.15 8.34
N VAL A 328 -23.09 -5.35 7.52
CA VAL A 328 -22.70 -3.97 7.83
C VAL A 328 -23.59 -2.98 7.11
#